data_49ea344cdb7cb5c6d0e00d15284b0088
#
_entry.id   49ea344cdb7cb5c6d0e00d15284b0088
#
_cell.length_a   1.000
_cell.length_b   1.000
_cell.length_c   1.000
_cell.angle_alpha   90.00
_cell.angle_beta   90.00
_cell.angle_gamma   90.00
#
_symmetry.space_group_name_H-M   'P 1'
#
loop_
_entity.id
_entity.type
_entity.pdbx_description
1 polymer ?
#
loop_
_entity_poly.entity_id
_entity_poly.type
_entity_poly.pdbx_seq_one_letter_code
_entity_poly.pdbx_strand_id
1 'polypeptide(L)'
;WPQAVDLTYESWDMYDGLYLGQAACSCELRGYEGENMDGIGTFCHEFSHILGLPDIYDVAYSGMAGMVTWDVMCKGLYNDDSKTPAGYTAMDKYTVGWLEPVVLDAPAMNLTLKPFSESNEAYFIVCGADNNEYFTLENRQQTGWDKALGGHGLIISQIHYDKSLWNSNRVNTTSVGYEHVALIAADGHASED
;
A
#
# COMPACT_ATOMS: atom_id res chain seq x y z
N TRP A 1 20.45 5.64 -0.81
CA TRP A 1 19.38 4.71 -0.45
C TRP A 1 18.05 5.45 -0.49
N PRO A 2 17.03 4.94 -1.15
CA PRO A 2 15.69 5.51 -1.12
C PRO A 2 15.16 5.56 0.32
N GLN A 3 14.50 6.65 0.68
CA GLN A 3 13.94 6.80 2.03
C GLN A 3 12.99 7.98 2.13
N ALA A 4 12.03 7.89 3.03
CA ALA A 4 11.30 9.01 3.57
C ALA A 4 11.87 9.38 4.94
N VAL A 5 12.03 10.67 5.21
CA VAL A 5 12.61 11.17 6.46
C VAL A 5 11.77 12.30 7.04
N ASP A 6 11.66 12.33 8.37
CA ASP A 6 11.12 13.46 9.11
C ASP A 6 12.26 14.38 9.52
N LEU A 7 12.27 15.58 8.96
CA LEU A 7 13.28 16.61 9.21
C LEU A 7 12.85 17.63 10.27
N THR A 8 11.68 17.45 10.87
CA THR A 8 11.09 18.42 11.80
C THR A 8 12.01 18.74 12.99
N TYR A 9 12.85 17.78 13.39
CA TYR A 9 13.78 17.92 14.51
C TYR A 9 15.24 18.11 14.10
N GLU A 10 15.55 18.02 12.81
CA GLU A 10 16.93 18.06 12.32
C GLU A 10 17.31 19.38 11.63
N SER A 11 16.32 20.14 11.17
CA SER A 11 16.54 21.42 10.49
C SER A 11 15.76 22.54 11.18
N TRP A 12 16.50 23.47 11.77
CA TRP A 12 15.95 24.73 12.32
C TRP A 12 15.98 25.85 11.27
N ASP A 13 16.44 25.59 10.07
CA ASP A 13 16.55 26.58 9.03
C ASP A 13 15.21 26.80 8.35
N MET A 14 14.83 28.05 8.22
CA MET A 14 13.65 28.47 7.48
C MET A 14 14.03 28.80 6.04
N TYR A 15 13.26 28.25 5.11
CA TYR A 15 13.34 28.55 3.68
C TYR A 15 12.07 29.29 3.26
N ASP A 16 12.20 30.54 2.85
CA ASP A 16 11.06 31.40 2.49
C ASP A 16 9.93 31.44 3.57
N GLY A 17 10.35 31.38 4.85
CA GLY A 17 9.41 31.41 5.98
C GLY A 17 8.77 30.06 6.32
N LEU A 18 9.19 28.96 5.71
CA LEU A 18 8.73 27.61 5.97
C LEU A 18 9.86 26.71 6.49
N TYR A 19 9.54 25.81 7.39
CA TYR A 19 10.44 24.75 7.81
C TYR A 19 10.29 23.53 6.89
N LEU A 20 11.39 22.81 6.63
CA LEU A 20 11.32 21.50 6.03
C LEU A 20 10.82 20.50 7.07
N GLY A 21 9.63 19.93 6.83
CA GLY A 21 9.04 18.93 7.73
C GLY A 21 9.42 17.52 7.36
N GLN A 22 9.18 17.15 6.12
CA GLN A 22 9.39 15.79 5.61
C GLN A 22 10.01 15.85 4.21
N ALA A 23 10.77 14.81 3.88
CA ALA A 23 11.35 14.66 2.56
C ALA A 23 11.33 13.19 2.13
N ALA A 24 11.13 12.95 0.84
CA ALA A 24 11.32 11.65 0.20
C ALA A 24 12.41 11.75 -0.85
N CYS A 25 13.24 10.75 -0.96
CA CYS A 25 14.24 10.66 -2.01
C CYS A 25 14.28 9.25 -2.60
N SER A 26 14.70 9.17 -3.87
CA SER A 26 14.92 7.92 -4.58
C SER A 26 16.22 8.01 -5.37
N CYS A 27 16.66 6.87 -5.89
CA CYS A 27 17.82 6.81 -6.76
C CYS A 27 17.45 7.36 -8.13
N GLU A 28 18.37 8.12 -8.74
CA GLU A 28 18.25 8.50 -10.16
C GLU A 28 18.60 7.31 -11.06
N LEU A 29 19.64 6.56 -10.69
CA LEU A 29 20.12 5.42 -11.45
C LEU A 29 19.97 4.12 -10.65
N ARG A 30 19.67 3.04 -11.35
CA ARG A 30 19.46 1.72 -10.77
C ARG A 30 20.79 1.03 -10.48
N GLY A 31 20.94 0.51 -9.25
CA GLY A 31 22.14 -0.21 -8.81
C GLY A 31 23.32 0.70 -8.50
N TYR A 32 24.45 0.10 -8.13
CA TYR A 32 25.64 0.83 -7.68
C TYR A 32 26.40 1.52 -8.81
N GLU A 33 26.32 0.98 -10.02
CA GLU A 33 27.02 1.49 -11.21
C GLU A 33 26.05 1.50 -12.40
N GLY A 34 24.76 1.75 -12.13
CA GLY A 34 23.71 1.65 -13.13
C GLY A 34 23.81 2.74 -14.19
N GLU A 35 23.70 2.36 -15.45
CA GLU A 35 23.58 3.29 -16.59
C GLU A 35 22.10 3.58 -16.91
N ASN A 36 21.17 2.84 -16.30
CA ASN A 36 19.74 2.96 -16.55
C ASN A 36 19.10 3.82 -15.47
N MET A 37 18.17 4.69 -15.86
CA MET A 37 17.30 5.40 -14.92
C MET A 37 16.49 4.40 -14.10
N ASP A 38 16.36 4.68 -12.81
CA ASP A 38 15.42 3.93 -11.96
C ASP A 38 13.97 4.25 -12.35
N GLY A 39 13.08 3.32 -12.04
CA GLY A 39 11.65 3.54 -12.23
C GLY A 39 11.05 4.44 -11.15
N ILE A 40 9.85 4.93 -11.40
CA ILE A 40 9.15 5.84 -10.46
C ILE A 40 8.61 5.11 -9.22
N GLY A 41 8.53 3.78 -9.24
CA GLY A 41 7.88 3.00 -8.19
C GLY A 41 8.48 3.22 -6.80
N THR A 42 9.81 3.22 -6.71
CA THR A 42 10.51 3.48 -5.44
C THR A 42 10.21 4.89 -4.92
N PHE A 43 10.21 5.90 -5.81
CA PHE A 43 9.85 7.26 -5.40
C PHE A 43 8.40 7.35 -4.94
N CYS A 44 7.46 6.71 -5.64
CA CYS A 44 6.05 6.66 -5.23
C CYS A 44 5.89 6.05 -3.85
N HIS A 45 6.60 4.96 -3.57
CA HIS A 45 6.61 4.30 -2.26
C HIS A 45 7.10 5.25 -1.16
N GLU A 46 8.29 5.82 -1.31
CA GLU A 46 8.87 6.73 -0.31
C GLU A 46 8.02 7.99 -0.10
N PHE A 47 7.47 8.53 -1.19
CA PHE A 47 6.57 9.68 -1.06
C PHE A 47 5.27 9.32 -0.33
N SER A 48 4.80 8.09 -0.46
CA SER A 48 3.59 7.61 0.23
C SER A 48 3.75 7.57 1.75
N HIS A 49 4.97 7.36 2.25
CA HIS A 49 5.26 7.52 3.68
C HIS A 49 5.00 8.96 4.17
N ILE A 50 5.27 9.96 3.35
CA ILE A 50 4.94 11.36 3.67
C ILE A 50 3.44 11.60 3.73
N LEU A 51 2.65 10.83 2.98
CA LEU A 51 1.20 10.84 3.05
C LEU A 51 0.65 10.09 4.28
N GLY A 52 1.51 9.40 5.04
CA GLY A 52 1.15 8.68 6.25
C GLY A 52 0.90 7.18 6.05
N LEU A 53 1.25 6.61 4.90
CA LEU A 53 1.13 5.18 4.66
C LEU A 53 2.35 4.44 5.21
N PRO A 54 2.17 3.33 5.94
CA PRO A 54 3.26 2.48 6.42
C PRO A 54 3.68 1.48 5.34
N ASP A 55 4.82 0.82 5.56
CA ASP A 55 5.17 -0.39 4.83
C ASP A 55 4.17 -1.51 5.10
N ILE A 56 3.68 -2.13 4.04
CA ILE A 56 2.79 -3.28 4.11
C ILE A 56 3.54 -4.61 3.94
N TYR A 57 4.79 -4.56 3.49
CA TYR A 57 5.66 -5.74 3.55
C TYR A 57 6.21 -5.95 4.97
N ASP A 58 6.70 -7.14 5.23
CA ASP A 58 7.33 -7.48 6.50
C ASP A 58 8.72 -6.84 6.62
N VAL A 59 8.81 -5.74 7.36
CA VAL A 59 10.07 -4.99 7.57
C VAL A 59 11.11 -5.77 8.41
N ALA A 60 10.70 -6.87 9.04
CA ALA A 60 11.60 -7.76 9.78
C ALA A 60 12.09 -8.96 8.94
N TYR A 61 11.62 -9.09 7.70
CA TYR A 61 11.95 -10.21 6.80
C TYR A 61 11.68 -11.58 7.40
N SER A 62 10.59 -11.72 8.14
CA SER A 62 10.23 -12.92 8.88
C SER A 62 9.30 -13.86 8.11
N GLY A 63 8.89 -13.50 6.89
CA GLY A 63 8.17 -14.35 5.97
C GLY A 63 6.68 -14.03 5.80
N MET A 64 6.23 -12.86 6.27
CA MET A 64 4.88 -12.36 6.00
C MET A 64 4.78 -11.84 4.56
N ALA A 65 3.71 -12.21 3.85
CA ALA A 65 3.54 -11.87 2.44
C ALA A 65 2.96 -10.46 2.23
N GLY A 66 2.08 -10.02 3.11
CA GLY A 66 1.36 -8.75 2.98
C GLY A 66 0.50 -8.72 1.72
N MET A 67 0.62 -7.65 0.97
CA MET A 67 -0.10 -7.43 -0.29
C MET A 67 0.73 -7.82 -1.53
N VAL A 68 1.90 -8.44 -1.34
CA VAL A 68 2.83 -8.85 -2.40
C VAL A 68 2.97 -7.78 -3.50
N THR A 69 2.73 -8.09 -4.75
CA THR A 69 2.87 -7.18 -5.90
C THR A 69 1.63 -6.32 -6.19
N TRP A 70 0.58 -6.43 -5.37
CA TRP A 70 -0.69 -5.72 -5.57
C TRP A 70 -0.73 -4.31 -4.96
N ASP A 71 0.29 -3.93 -4.21
CA ASP A 71 0.32 -2.68 -3.45
C ASP A 71 1.70 -2.01 -3.58
N VAL A 72 1.69 -0.70 -3.87
CA VAL A 72 2.91 0.12 -3.93
C VAL A 72 3.61 0.20 -2.57
N MET A 73 2.89 0.07 -1.45
CA MET A 73 3.47 0.02 -0.10
C MET A 73 3.98 -1.39 0.28
N CYS A 74 3.91 -2.34 -0.66
CA CYS A 74 4.51 -3.66 -0.59
C CYS A 74 5.44 -3.85 -1.79
N LYS A 75 5.57 -5.06 -2.33
CA LYS A 75 6.46 -5.34 -3.48
C LYS A 75 5.96 -4.77 -4.82
N GLY A 76 4.73 -4.28 -4.88
CA GLY A 76 4.15 -3.66 -6.07
C GLY A 76 4.90 -2.41 -6.57
N LEU A 77 5.75 -1.81 -5.73
CA LEU A 77 6.66 -0.74 -6.16
C LEU A 77 7.66 -1.21 -7.24
N TYR A 78 7.98 -2.51 -7.28
CA TYR A 78 8.96 -3.09 -8.21
C TYR A 78 8.36 -3.60 -9.52
N ASN A 79 7.05 -3.54 -9.71
CA ASN A 79 6.39 -4.01 -10.93
C ASN A 79 7.00 -3.33 -12.16
N ASP A 80 7.23 -4.12 -13.23
CA ASP A 80 7.84 -3.66 -14.49
C ASP A 80 9.17 -2.90 -14.24
N ASP A 81 10.05 -3.46 -13.43
CA ASP A 81 11.30 -2.79 -13.06
C ASP A 81 11.10 -1.41 -12.42
N SER A 82 10.11 -1.26 -11.56
CA SER A 82 9.67 -0.02 -10.91
C SER A 82 9.15 1.05 -11.87
N LYS A 83 8.96 0.75 -13.16
CA LYS A 83 8.45 1.71 -14.15
C LYS A 83 6.94 1.86 -14.10
N THR A 84 6.27 0.79 -13.69
CA THR A 84 4.81 0.73 -13.60
C THR A 84 4.40 0.12 -12.25
N PRO A 85 4.60 0.86 -11.14
CA PRO A 85 4.21 0.37 -9.82
C PRO A 85 2.70 0.10 -9.75
N ALA A 86 2.30 -0.78 -8.85
CA ALA A 86 0.90 -0.98 -8.52
C ALA A 86 0.27 0.34 -8.06
N GLY A 87 -0.98 0.57 -8.42
CA GLY A 87 -1.77 1.66 -7.85
C GLY A 87 -2.06 1.42 -6.37
N TYR A 88 -2.43 2.48 -5.65
CA TYR A 88 -2.88 2.38 -4.27
C TYR A 88 -4.07 1.44 -4.14
N THR A 89 -4.07 0.66 -3.07
CA THR A 89 -5.21 -0.20 -2.69
C THR A 89 -6.38 0.62 -2.14
N ALA A 90 -7.52 -0.02 -1.95
CA ALA A 90 -8.68 0.61 -1.30
C ALA A 90 -8.35 1.03 0.15
N MET A 91 -7.54 0.23 0.86
CA MET A 91 -7.07 0.56 2.20
C MET A 91 -6.18 1.81 2.19
N ASP A 92 -5.21 1.91 1.28
CA ASP A 92 -4.33 3.07 1.18
C ASP A 92 -5.12 4.34 0.94
N LYS A 93 -5.99 4.33 -0.07
CA LYS A 93 -6.81 5.49 -0.41
C LYS A 93 -7.77 5.88 0.71
N TYR A 94 -8.32 4.90 1.44
CA TYR A 94 -9.14 5.17 2.61
C TYR A 94 -8.30 5.82 3.73
N THR A 95 -7.11 5.29 3.98
CA THR A 95 -6.20 5.80 5.03
C THR A 95 -5.80 7.26 4.78
N VAL A 96 -5.52 7.64 3.53
CA VAL A 96 -5.16 9.03 3.18
C VAL A 96 -6.37 9.92 2.86
N GLY A 97 -7.59 9.41 3.00
CA GLY A 97 -8.83 10.18 2.80
C GLY A 97 -9.23 10.41 1.34
N TRP A 98 -8.75 9.58 0.42
CA TRP A 98 -9.07 9.67 -1.02
C TRP A 98 -10.18 8.74 -1.46
N LEU A 99 -10.66 7.90 -0.56
CA LEU A 99 -11.75 6.95 -0.80
C LEU A 99 -12.78 7.03 0.31
N GLU A 100 -14.04 7.15 -0.07
CA GLU A 100 -15.19 6.90 0.80
C GLU A 100 -15.78 5.54 0.41
N PRO A 101 -15.53 4.47 1.19
CA PRO A 101 -15.95 3.14 0.79
C PRO A 101 -17.46 2.93 0.99
N VAL A 102 -18.05 2.06 0.20
CA VAL A 102 -19.39 1.56 0.47
C VAL A 102 -19.32 0.43 1.49
N VAL A 103 -19.83 0.67 2.70
CA VAL A 103 -19.86 -0.35 3.75
C VAL A 103 -21.03 -1.31 3.50
N LEU A 104 -20.74 -2.60 3.44
CA LEU A 104 -21.73 -3.65 3.34
C LEU A 104 -22.10 -4.12 4.76
N ASP A 105 -23.24 -3.69 5.24
CA ASP A 105 -23.77 -3.96 6.58
C ASP A 105 -24.87 -5.05 6.61
N ALA A 106 -25.26 -5.55 5.45
CA ALA A 106 -26.25 -6.61 5.29
C ALA A 106 -25.89 -7.53 4.12
N PRO A 107 -26.38 -8.78 4.12
CA PRO A 107 -26.23 -9.65 2.97
C PRO A 107 -26.78 -8.99 1.71
N ALA A 108 -25.91 -8.78 0.73
CA ALA A 108 -26.27 -8.24 -0.56
C ALA A 108 -26.04 -9.30 -1.64
N MET A 109 -26.91 -9.36 -2.63
CA MET A 109 -26.77 -10.25 -3.78
C MET A 109 -26.65 -9.42 -5.06
N ASN A 110 -25.78 -9.86 -5.96
CA ASN A 110 -25.60 -9.23 -7.29
C ASN A 110 -25.11 -7.78 -7.23
N LEU A 111 -24.08 -7.50 -6.45
CA LEU A 111 -23.37 -6.23 -6.47
C LEU A 111 -22.46 -6.17 -7.72
N THR A 112 -22.42 -5.00 -8.32
CA THR A 112 -21.47 -4.71 -9.41
C THR A 112 -20.34 -3.87 -8.86
N LEU A 113 -19.10 -4.32 -9.03
CA LEU A 113 -17.91 -3.58 -8.65
C LEU A 113 -17.12 -3.22 -9.91
N LYS A 114 -17.11 -1.95 -10.24
CA LYS A 114 -16.40 -1.44 -11.42
C LYS A 114 -14.88 -1.49 -11.24
N PRO A 115 -14.09 -1.45 -12.33
CA PRO A 115 -12.64 -1.37 -12.22
C PRO A 115 -12.20 -0.24 -11.28
N PHE A 116 -11.38 -0.58 -10.29
CA PHE A 116 -10.99 0.36 -9.23
C PHE A 116 -10.21 1.56 -9.73
N SER A 117 -9.32 1.35 -10.71
CA SER A 117 -8.54 2.41 -11.35
C SER A 117 -9.39 3.46 -12.10
N GLU A 118 -10.62 3.11 -12.49
CA GLU A 118 -11.52 3.98 -13.25
C GLU A 118 -12.62 4.62 -12.40
N SER A 119 -13.11 3.85 -11.41
CA SER A 119 -14.31 4.24 -10.64
C SER A 119 -14.01 4.76 -9.25
N ASN A 120 -12.88 4.37 -8.68
CA ASN A 120 -12.57 4.55 -7.27
C ASN A 120 -13.65 3.95 -6.34
N GLU A 121 -14.31 2.85 -6.79
CA GLU A 121 -15.33 2.13 -6.02
C GLU A 121 -14.70 0.94 -5.28
N ALA A 122 -14.96 0.83 -3.98
CA ALA A 122 -14.60 -0.34 -3.18
C ALA A 122 -15.69 -0.62 -2.14
N TYR A 123 -15.84 -1.89 -1.79
CA TYR A 123 -16.70 -2.31 -0.70
C TYR A 123 -15.87 -2.67 0.53
N PHE A 124 -16.40 -2.29 1.70
CA PHE A 124 -15.85 -2.68 2.99
C PHE A 124 -16.84 -3.54 3.73
N ILE A 125 -16.36 -4.61 4.34
CA ILE A 125 -17.13 -5.47 5.25
C ILE A 125 -16.47 -5.36 6.61
N VAL A 126 -17.12 -4.67 7.54
CA VAL A 126 -16.61 -4.47 8.89
C VAL A 126 -16.89 -5.71 9.73
N CYS A 127 -15.87 -6.21 10.42
CA CYS A 127 -15.92 -7.30 11.35
C CYS A 127 -15.55 -6.80 12.75
N GLY A 128 -16.12 -7.38 13.78
CA GLY A 128 -15.83 -6.95 15.15
C GLY A 128 -16.57 -5.69 15.58
N ALA A 129 -16.49 -5.41 16.89
CA ALA A 129 -17.29 -4.36 17.54
C ALA A 129 -16.61 -2.98 17.50
N ASP A 130 -15.31 -2.92 17.23
CA ASP A 130 -14.50 -1.70 17.29
C ASP A 130 -14.18 -1.09 15.92
N ASN A 131 -14.68 -1.72 14.84
CA ASN A 131 -14.44 -1.32 13.44
C ASN A 131 -12.95 -1.34 13.01
N ASN A 132 -12.07 -1.94 13.79
CA ASN A 132 -10.64 -2.04 13.45
C ASN A 132 -10.33 -3.26 12.59
N GLU A 133 -11.27 -4.21 12.51
CA GLU A 133 -11.15 -5.38 11.66
C GLU A 133 -12.15 -5.28 10.51
N TYR A 134 -11.66 -5.33 9.28
CA TYR A 134 -12.50 -5.26 8.09
C TYR A 134 -11.85 -5.90 6.88
N PHE A 135 -12.68 -6.27 5.92
CA PHE A 135 -12.25 -6.68 4.59
C PHE A 135 -12.49 -5.54 3.61
N THR A 136 -11.57 -5.39 2.67
CA THR A 136 -11.77 -4.54 1.49
C THR A 136 -11.98 -5.43 0.26
N LEU A 137 -12.87 -5.00 -0.63
CA LEU A 137 -13.15 -5.64 -1.90
C LEU A 137 -12.97 -4.60 -2.99
N GLU A 138 -12.05 -4.86 -3.91
CA GLU A 138 -11.77 -3.99 -5.05
C GLU A 138 -11.59 -4.81 -6.34
N ASN A 139 -12.01 -4.24 -7.46
CA ASN A 139 -11.86 -4.89 -8.77
C ASN A 139 -10.63 -4.30 -9.47
N ARG A 140 -9.52 -5.04 -9.45
CA ARG A 140 -8.27 -4.63 -10.11
C ARG A 140 -8.24 -5.17 -11.54
N GLN A 141 -7.92 -4.31 -12.48
CA GLN A 141 -7.78 -4.67 -13.89
C GLN A 141 -6.41 -4.22 -14.37
N GLN A 142 -5.82 -4.97 -15.32
CA GLN A 142 -4.50 -4.65 -15.89
C GLN A 142 -4.58 -3.43 -16.83
N THR A 143 -4.98 -2.28 -16.28
CA THR A 143 -5.11 -0.99 -16.98
C THR A 143 -4.44 0.13 -16.18
N GLY A 144 -4.06 1.21 -16.84
CA GLY A 144 -3.42 2.35 -16.18
C GLY A 144 -2.13 1.95 -15.45
N TRP A 145 -2.00 2.30 -14.20
CA TRP A 145 -0.87 1.90 -13.36
C TRP A 145 -0.87 0.42 -13.02
N ASP A 146 -2.03 -0.21 -13.01
CA ASP A 146 -2.18 -1.64 -12.72
C ASP A 146 -1.85 -2.57 -13.91
N LYS A 147 -1.45 -2.01 -15.06
CA LYS A 147 -1.16 -2.81 -16.27
C LYS A 147 -0.05 -3.85 -16.08
N ALA A 148 0.83 -3.67 -15.10
CA ALA A 148 1.92 -4.57 -14.78
C ALA A 148 1.64 -5.52 -13.61
N LEU A 149 0.41 -5.57 -13.10
CA LEU A 149 0.00 -6.57 -12.12
C LEU A 149 0.07 -7.98 -12.71
N GLY A 150 0.45 -8.95 -11.90
CA GLY A 150 0.53 -10.36 -12.30
C GLY A 150 -0.83 -11.02 -12.58
N GLY A 151 -1.95 -10.35 -12.28
CA GLY A 151 -3.30 -10.84 -12.47
C GLY A 151 -4.34 -9.72 -12.49
N HIS A 152 -5.61 -10.08 -12.55
CA HIS A 152 -6.72 -9.14 -12.51
C HIS A 152 -7.98 -9.80 -11.92
N GLY A 153 -8.92 -8.99 -11.48
CA GLY A 153 -10.20 -9.43 -10.95
C GLY A 153 -10.52 -8.88 -9.57
N LEU A 154 -11.33 -9.62 -8.82
CA LEU A 154 -11.69 -9.28 -7.44
C LEU A 154 -10.51 -9.54 -6.52
N ILE A 155 -10.06 -8.51 -5.85
CA ILE A 155 -9.08 -8.58 -4.78
C ILE A 155 -9.80 -8.39 -3.45
N ILE A 156 -9.50 -9.27 -2.50
CA ILE A 156 -10.00 -9.19 -1.13
C ILE A 156 -8.80 -9.08 -0.21
N SER A 157 -8.79 -8.04 0.61
CA SER A 157 -7.77 -7.86 1.64
C SER A 157 -8.42 -7.89 3.02
N GLN A 158 -7.74 -8.51 3.99
CA GLN A 158 -8.11 -8.46 5.39
C GLN A 158 -7.24 -7.43 6.10
N ILE A 159 -7.87 -6.54 6.86
CA ILE A 159 -7.18 -5.50 7.60
C ILE A 159 -7.52 -5.63 9.09
N HIS A 160 -6.47 -5.65 9.93
CA HIS A 160 -6.53 -5.49 11.37
C HIS A 160 -5.81 -4.20 11.72
N TYR A 161 -6.53 -3.09 11.74
CA TYR A 161 -5.94 -1.79 12.02
C TYR A 161 -5.46 -1.68 13.46
N ASP A 162 -4.19 -1.39 13.63
CA ASP A 162 -3.60 -1.02 14.91
C ASP A 162 -2.78 0.28 14.74
N LYS A 163 -3.27 1.36 15.32
CA LYS A 163 -2.63 2.67 15.21
C LYS A 163 -1.18 2.70 15.65
N SER A 164 -0.81 1.90 16.66
CA SER A 164 0.56 1.83 17.17
C SER A 164 1.50 1.22 16.14
N LEU A 165 1.05 0.15 15.48
CA LEU A 165 1.83 -0.53 14.43
C LEU A 165 1.94 0.33 13.18
N TRP A 166 0.85 1.01 12.78
CA TRP A 166 0.88 1.97 11.67
C TRP A 166 1.87 3.09 11.91
N ASN A 167 1.80 3.73 13.07
CA ASN A 167 2.70 4.85 13.42
C ASN A 167 4.17 4.44 13.59
N SER A 168 4.44 3.17 13.89
CA SER A 168 5.79 2.65 14.08
C SER A 168 6.35 1.96 12.83
N ASN A 169 5.60 1.99 11.72
CA ASN A 169 5.95 1.30 10.47
C ASN A 169 6.23 -0.21 10.66
N ARG A 170 5.37 -0.90 11.42
CA ARG A 170 5.53 -2.30 11.80
C ARG A 170 4.27 -3.14 11.56
N VAL A 171 3.50 -2.80 10.55
CA VAL A 171 2.18 -3.37 10.29
C VAL A 171 2.22 -4.89 10.17
N ASN A 172 3.12 -5.42 9.35
CA ASN A 172 3.23 -6.86 9.11
C ASN A 172 4.53 -7.45 9.67
N THR A 173 4.87 -7.13 10.92
CA THR A 173 6.02 -7.75 11.59
C THR A 173 5.59 -8.94 12.44
N THR A 174 6.42 -9.98 12.51
CA THR A 174 6.11 -11.26 13.18
C THR A 174 5.94 -11.18 14.68
N SER A 175 6.17 -10.04 15.31
CA SER A 175 6.02 -9.92 16.77
C SER A 175 4.59 -10.20 17.27
N VAL A 176 3.61 -10.18 16.39
CA VAL A 176 2.19 -10.43 16.72
C VAL A 176 1.64 -11.76 16.18
N GLY A 177 2.41 -12.49 15.37
CA GLY A 177 2.05 -13.84 14.92
C GLY A 177 0.99 -13.95 13.82
N TYR A 178 0.51 -12.83 13.28
CA TYR A 178 -0.39 -12.75 12.12
C TYR A 178 -0.18 -11.45 11.35
N GLU A 179 -0.65 -11.42 10.11
CA GLU A 179 -0.59 -10.22 9.27
C GLU A 179 -1.72 -9.26 9.62
N HIS A 180 -1.38 -7.99 9.75
CA HIS A 180 -2.36 -6.92 9.96
C HIS A 180 -2.99 -6.42 8.65
N VAL A 181 -2.29 -6.60 7.54
CA VAL A 181 -2.81 -6.40 6.18
C VAL A 181 -2.40 -7.62 5.36
N ALA A 182 -3.38 -8.37 4.90
CA ALA A 182 -3.17 -9.61 4.18
C ALA A 182 -4.04 -9.70 2.94
N LEU A 183 -3.47 -10.20 1.85
CA LEU A 183 -4.21 -10.61 0.66
C LEU A 183 -4.91 -11.94 0.95
N ILE A 184 -6.20 -12.03 0.69
CA ILE A 184 -6.97 -13.28 0.78
C ILE A 184 -6.89 -14.00 -0.57
N ALA A 185 -5.98 -14.95 -0.65
CA ALA A 185 -5.82 -15.76 -1.85
C ALA A 185 -6.95 -16.81 -1.98
N ALA A 186 -7.47 -16.98 -3.19
CA ALA A 186 -8.57 -17.89 -3.46
C ALA A 186 -8.23 -19.37 -3.19
N ASP A 187 -6.96 -19.74 -3.29
CA ASP A 187 -6.43 -21.07 -3.01
C ASP A 187 -5.88 -21.26 -1.59
N GLY A 188 -5.97 -20.19 -0.77
CA GLY A 188 -5.48 -20.18 0.61
C GLY A 188 -3.96 -19.95 0.75
N HIS A 189 -3.26 -19.66 -0.33
CA HIS A 189 -1.82 -19.38 -0.34
C HIS A 189 -1.53 -18.01 -0.94
N ALA A 190 -1.28 -17.01 -0.12
CA ALA A 190 -0.66 -15.77 -0.58
C ALA A 190 0.82 -16.06 -0.86
N SER A 191 1.16 -16.41 -2.10
CA SER A 191 2.52 -16.65 -2.54
C SER A 191 3.03 -15.49 -3.40
N GLU A 192 4.36 -15.43 -3.55
CA GLU A 192 5.03 -14.45 -4.41
C GLU A 192 4.99 -14.85 -5.90
N ASP A 193 4.36 -15.99 -6.23
CA ASP A 193 4.27 -16.56 -7.56
C ASP A 193 2.97 -16.18 -8.28
#